data_d6c0a476dd0241b4f29d97ff6e611d14
#
_entry.id   d6c0a476dd0241b4f29d97ff6e611d14
#
_cell.length_a   1.000
_cell.length_b   1.000
_cell.length_c   1.000
_cell.angle_alpha   90.00
_cell.angle_beta   90.00
_cell.angle_gamma   90.00
#
_symmetry.space_group_name_H-M   'P 1'
#
loop_
_entity.id
_entity.type
_entity.pdbx_description
1 polymer ?
#
loop_
_entity_poly.entity_id
_entity_poly.type
_entity_poly.pdbx_seq_one_letter_code
_entity_poly.pdbx_strand_id
1 'polypeptide(L)'
;SAIAITMGLVLAYFAGIYTQGEKGISDIAIFSGFALLGGAMIRDLAIASTAFEVDVKEVKKAGKVGLIALALGCVIPFLIGAMVAWLMGYKDPVSMTTIGAGAMTYIVGPVTGSAIGASSEVIALSIAIGLIKAVFFMVGTPIFAKFMYLKSPRSAMVFGGMAGTTSGTAAGLAGTDVRLVPY
;
A
#
# COMPACT_ATOMS: atom_id res chain seq x y z
N SER A 1 6.62 -9.45 -0.56
CA SER A 1 5.19 -9.14 -0.30
C SER A 1 4.43 -8.77 -1.58
N ALA A 2 4.96 -7.91 -2.47
CA ALA A 2 4.28 -7.51 -3.72
C ALA A 2 3.92 -8.72 -4.60
N ILE A 3 4.83 -9.68 -4.79
CA ILE A 3 4.60 -10.91 -5.57
C ILE A 3 3.44 -11.72 -4.97
N ALA A 4 3.39 -11.88 -3.64
CA ALA A 4 2.32 -12.62 -2.98
C ALA A 4 0.95 -11.95 -3.18
N ILE A 5 0.89 -10.62 -3.12
CA ILE A 5 -0.34 -9.86 -3.35
C ILE A 5 -0.79 -10.01 -4.80
N THR A 6 0.14 -9.88 -5.76
CA THR A 6 -0.17 -10.06 -7.18
C THR A 6 -0.68 -11.47 -7.47
N MET A 7 -0.02 -12.50 -6.92
CA MET A 7 -0.51 -13.88 -7.03
C MET A 7 -1.89 -14.06 -6.40
N GLY A 8 -2.12 -13.46 -5.23
CA GLY A 8 -3.43 -13.49 -4.57
C GLY A 8 -4.53 -12.85 -5.41
N LEU A 9 -4.27 -11.70 -6.05
CA LEU A 9 -5.21 -11.03 -6.94
C LEU A 9 -5.50 -11.88 -8.19
N VAL A 10 -4.47 -12.46 -8.80
CA VAL A 10 -4.63 -13.35 -9.97
C VAL A 10 -5.45 -14.58 -9.60
N LEU A 11 -5.15 -15.24 -8.48
CA LEU A 11 -5.90 -16.39 -8.00
C LEU A 11 -7.36 -16.03 -7.68
N ALA A 12 -7.59 -14.89 -7.04
CA ALA A 12 -8.94 -14.41 -6.73
C ALA A 12 -9.74 -14.12 -8.01
N TYR A 13 -9.11 -13.54 -9.04
CA TYR A 13 -9.72 -13.28 -10.34
C TYR A 13 -10.17 -14.59 -11.02
N PHE A 14 -9.28 -15.58 -11.11
CA PHE A 14 -9.63 -16.88 -11.72
C PHE A 14 -10.67 -17.63 -10.89
N ALA A 15 -10.59 -17.57 -9.55
CA ALA A 15 -11.60 -18.16 -8.70
C ALA A 15 -12.97 -17.50 -8.91
N GLY A 16 -13.03 -16.17 -9.02
CA GLY A 16 -14.26 -15.44 -9.33
C GLY A 16 -14.89 -15.85 -10.66
N ILE A 17 -14.08 -16.03 -11.71
CA ILE A 17 -14.57 -16.51 -13.01
C ILE A 17 -15.09 -17.95 -12.90
N TYR A 18 -14.39 -18.81 -12.17
CA TYR A 18 -14.76 -20.23 -12.02
C TYR A 18 -16.04 -20.42 -11.21
N THR A 19 -16.19 -19.69 -10.12
CA THR A 19 -17.31 -19.84 -9.19
C THR A 19 -18.50 -18.96 -9.54
N GLN A 20 -18.30 -17.92 -10.32
CA GLN A 20 -19.29 -16.86 -10.60
C GLN A 20 -19.85 -16.23 -9.31
N GLY A 21 -19.09 -16.34 -8.21
CA GLY A 21 -19.45 -15.88 -6.88
C GLY A 21 -18.79 -14.55 -6.51
N GLU A 22 -19.28 -13.94 -5.43
CA GLU A 22 -18.82 -12.63 -4.98
C GLU A 22 -17.65 -12.70 -3.98
N LYS A 23 -17.37 -13.89 -3.44
CA LYS A 23 -16.37 -14.09 -2.35
C LYS A 23 -15.01 -14.57 -2.84
N GLY A 24 -14.81 -14.67 -4.16
CA GLY A 24 -13.56 -15.10 -4.77
C GLY A 24 -13.17 -16.53 -4.36
N ILE A 25 -11.97 -16.73 -3.82
CA ILE A 25 -11.48 -18.07 -3.44
C ILE A 25 -12.37 -18.72 -2.37
N SER A 26 -13.05 -17.94 -1.53
CA SER A 26 -13.93 -18.46 -0.47
C SER A 26 -15.23 -19.07 -0.98
N ASP A 27 -15.59 -18.88 -2.27
CA ASP A 27 -16.72 -19.55 -2.91
C ASP A 27 -16.41 -21.02 -3.22
N ILE A 28 -15.12 -21.41 -3.23
CA ILE A 28 -14.70 -22.79 -3.37
C ILE A 28 -14.86 -23.48 -2.01
N ALA A 29 -15.64 -24.57 -1.96
CA ALA A 29 -16.03 -25.23 -0.71
C ALA A 29 -14.85 -25.59 0.22
N ILE A 30 -13.71 -26.05 -0.33
CA ILE A 30 -12.50 -26.35 0.45
C ILE A 30 -11.90 -25.09 1.11
N PHE A 31 -12.08 -23.92 0.52
CA PHE A 31 -11.54 -22.65 1.01
C PHE A 31 -12.58 -21.80 1.74
N SER A 32 -13.80 -22.31 1.94
CA SER A 32 -14.88 -21.57 2.64
C SER A 32 -14.50 -21.17 4.07
N GLY A 33 -13.63 -21.95 4.73
CA GLY A 33 -13.07 -21.63 6.05
C GLY A 33 -12.26 -20.34 6.08
N PHE A 34 -11.67 -19.88 4.95
CA PHE A 34 -11.02 -18.59 4.86
C PHE A 34 -12.00 -17.42 5.03
N ALA A 35 -13.27 -17.60 4.65
CA ALA A 35 -14.31 -16.61 4.90
C ALA A 35 -14.65 -16.47 6.39
N LEU A 36 -14.55 -17.55 7.16
CA LEU A 36 -14.83 -17.61 8.61
C LEU A 36 -13.71 -16.98 9.44
N LEU A 37 -12.43 -17.30 9.12
CA LEU A 37 -11.26 -16.69 9.75
C LEU A 37 -11.05 -15.25 9.27
N GLY A 38 -11.72 -14.87 8.19
CA GLY A 38 -11.70 -13.56 7.61
C GLY A 38 -10.32 -13.15 7.09
N GLY A 39 -10.16 -13.00 5.79
CA GLY A 39 -8.99 -12.33 5.23
C GLY A 39 -8.73 -10.97 5.90
N ALA A 40 -9.80 -10.34 6.42
CA ALA A 40 -9.71 -9.15 7.24
C ALA A 40 -8.93 -9.38 8.55
N MET A 41 -9.20 -10.44 9.29
CA MET A 41 -8.51 -10.73 10.56
C MET A 41 -7.02 -11.00 10.34
N ILE A 42 -6.67 -11.79 9.33
CA ILE A 42 -5.26 -12.07 9.00
C ILE A 42 -4.55 -10.79 8.53
N ARG A 43 -5.22 -9.98 7.73
CA ARG A 43 -4.73 -8.68 7.29
C ARG A 43 -4.49 -7.76 8.49
N ASP A 44 -5.45 -7.65 9.39
CA ASP A 44 -5.38 -6.74 10.53
C ASP A 44 -4.30 -7.19 11.53
N LEU A 45 -4.13 -8.51 11.70
CA LEU A 45 -3.02 -9.07 12.45
C LEU A 45 -1.66 -8.76 11.81
N ALA A 46 -1.56 -8.86 10.48
CA ALA A 46 -0.35 -8.50 9.75
C ALA A 46 -0.04 -6.99 9.89
N ILE A 47 -1.05 -6.13 9.86
CA ILE A 47 -0.89 -4.68 10.08
C ILE A 47 -0.44 -4.42 11.52
N ALA A 48 -1.07 -5.04 12.51
CA ALA A 48 -0.68 -4.90 13.92
C ALA A 48 0.76 -5.38 14.14
N SER A 49 1.19 -6.46 13.48
CA SER A 49 2.55 -6.97 13.60
C SER A 49 3.60 -5.99 13.10
N THR A 50 3.30 -5.17 12.09
CA THR A 50 4.24 -4.15 11.61
C THR A 50 4.50 -3.06 12.66
N ALA A 51 3.56 -2.83 13.59
CA ALA A 51 3.75 -1.88 14.68
C ALA A 51 4.85 -2.31 15.67
N PHE A 52 5.08 -3.61 15.80
CA PHE A 52 6.14 -4.14 16.67
C PHE A 52 7.55 -3.96 16.07
N GLU A 53 7.66 -3.73 14.77
CA GLU A 53 8.93 -3.46 14.09
C GLU A 53 9.37 -1.99 14.23
N VAL A 54 8.49 -1.12 14.76
CA VAL A 54 8.79 0.31 14.89
C VAL A 54 9.80 0.55 16.00
N ASP A 55 11.02 0.96 15.64
CA ASP A 55 12.00 1.43 16.62
C ASP A 55 11.72 2.89 16.98
N VAL A 56 11.22 3.10 18.20
CA VAL A 56 10.91 4.42 18.74
C VAL A 56 12.15 5.34 18.78
N LYS A 57 13.36 4.76 18.87
CA LYS A 57 14.61 5.54 18.86
C LYS A 57 14.86 6.12 17.46
N GLU A 58 14.61 5.32 16.42
CA GLU A 58 14.74 5.80 15.03
C GLU A 58 13.66 6.85 14.69
N VAL A 59 12.43 6.66 15.16
CA VAL A 59 11.35 7.65 15.02
C VAL A 59 11.75 8.98 15.68
N LYS A 60 12.37 8.94 16.87
CA LYS A 60 12.87 10.16 17.53
C LYS A 60 14.01 10.83 16.76
N LYS A 61 14.89 10.04 16.12
CA LYS A 61 15.97 10.57 15.26
C LYS A 61 15.43 11.24 13.99
N ALA A 62 14.29 10.77 13.47
CA ALA A 62 13.62 11.37 12.32
C ALA A 62 13.27 12.84 12.55
N GLY A 63 12.92 13.19 13.80
CA GLY A 63 12.63 14.56 14.21
C GLY A 63 11.47 15.18 13.42
N LYS A 64 11.42 16.52 13.43
CA LYS A 64 10.36 17.28 12.75
C LYS A 64 10.33 17.06 11.24
N VAL A 65 11.49 16.88 10.62
CA VAL A 65 11.58 16.69 9.14
C VAL A 65 10.95 15.36 8.73
N GLY A 66 11.23 14.27 9.45
CA GLY A 66 10.61 12.98 9.18
C GLY A 66 9.09 13.00 9.39
N LEU A 67 8.63 13.67 10.44
CA LEU A 67 7.20 13.81 10.72
C LEU A 67 6.46 14.58 9.60
N ILE A 68 7.05 15.70 9.14
CA ILE A 68 6.49 16.48 8.03
C ILE A 68 6.50 15.65 6.74
N ALA A 69 7.60 14.95 6.44
CA ALA A 69 7.69 14.11 5.26
C ALA A 69 6.63 13.00 5.27
N LEU A 70 6.41 12.36 6.43
CA LEU A 70 5.37 11.35 6.60
C LEU A 70 3.97 11.93 6.39
N ALA A 71 3.68 13.09 7.00
CA ALA A 71 2.39 13.77 6.83
C ALA A 71 2.12 14.13 5.36
N LEU A 72 3.10 14.68 4.66
CA LEU A 72 2.99 14.98 3.23
C LEU A 72 2.83 13.71 2.40
N GLY A 73 3.56 12.64 2.74
CA GLY A 73 3.47 11.33 2.09
C GLY A 73 2.12 10.63 2.28
N CYS A 74 1.37 10.98 3.33
CA CYS A 74 -0.01 10.55 3.51
C CYS A 74 -0.99 11.43 2.71
N VAL A 75 -0.91 12.74 2.89
CA VAL A 75 -1.90 13.69 2.35
C VAL A 75 -1.82 13.80 0.83
N ILE A 76 -0.61 13.97 0.28
CA ILE A 76 -0.43 14.22 -1.16
C ILE A 76 -0.90 13.02 -2.02
N PRO A 77 -0.45 11.77 -1.77
CA PRO A 77 -0.93 10.64 -2.55
C PRO A 77 -2.43 10.39 -2.38
N PHE A 78 -2.98 10.61 -1.19
CA PHE A 78 -4.42 10.50 -0.95
C PHE A 78 -5.21 11.47 -1.83
N LEU A 79 -4.85 12.75 -1.81
CA LEU A 79 -5.53 13.76 -2.61
C LEU A 79 -5.39 13.52 -4.11
N ILE A 80 -4.19 13.15 -4.57
CA ILE A 80 -3.96 12.81 -5.99
C ILE A 80 -4.79 11.58 -6.37
N GLY A 81 -4.77 10.54 -5.55
CA GLY A 81 -5.55 9.31 -5.81
C GLY A 81 -7.05 9.57 -5.86
N ALA A 82 -7.59 10.34 -4.92
CA ALA A 82 -8.99 10.74 -4.90
C ALA A 82 -9.37 11.62 -6.12
N MET A 83 -8.49 12.54 -6.50
CA MET A 83 -8.68 13.37 -7.70
C MET A 83 -8.67 12.53 -8.98
N VAL A 84 -7.73 11.59 -9.10
CA VAL A 84 -7.69 10.68 -10.26
C VAL A 84 -8.94 9.80 -10.29
N ALA A 85 -9.40 9.28 -9.16
CA ALA A 85 -10.64 8.51 -9.05
C ALA A 85 -11.83 9.33 -9.57
N TRP A 86 -11.94 10.59 -9.16
CA TRP A 86 -12.97 11.50 -9.65
C TRP A 86 -12.92 11.70 -11.16
N LEU A 87 -11.72 11.91 -11.73
CA LEU A 87 -11.52 12.07 -13.18
C LEU A 87 -11.88 10.79 -13.95
N MET A 88 -11.68 9.62 -13.36
CA MET A 88 -12.04 8.33 -13.95
C MET A 88 -13.52 7.97 -13.82
N GLY A 89 -14.32 8.82 -13.18
CA GLY A 89 -15.77 8.67 -13.09
C GLY A 89 -16.28 8.15 -11.74
N TYR A 90 -15.42 7.83 -10.78
CA TYR A 90 -15.79 7.49 -9.41
C TYR A 90 -16.13 8.78 -8.64
N LYS A 91 -17.40 9.20 -8.68
CA LYS A 91 -17.84 10.48 -8.10
C LYS A 91 -18.39 10.36 -6.69
N ASP A 92 -18.57 9.16 -6.20
CA ASP A 92 -19.06 8.95 -4.84
C ASP A 92 -17.91 9.05 -3.81
N PRO A 93 -18.18 9.61 -2.63
CA PRO A 93 -17.15 9.84 -1.61
C PRO A 93 -16.49 8.56 -1.11
N VAL A 94 -17.22 7.44 -1.08
CA VAL A 94 -16.71 6.14 -0.59
C VAL A 94 -15.65 5.61 -1.53
N SER A 95 -15.93 5.57 -2.84
CA SER A 95 -14.98 5.12 -3.85
C SER A 95 -13.75 6.04 -3.93
N MET A 96 -13.95 7.35 -3.94
CA MET A 96 -12.86 8.33 -3.96
C MET A 96 -11.93 8.19 -2.76
N THR A 97 -12.50 8.03 -1.56
CA THR A 97 -11.74 7.85 -0.33
C THR A 97 -10.97 6.52 -0.33
N THR A 98 -11.60 5.45 -0.77
CA THR A 98 -10.98 4.12 -0.84
C THR A 98 -9.82 4.10 -1.83
N ILE A 99 -10.00 4.66 -3.01
CA ILE A 99 -8.96 4.75 -4.06
C ILE A 99 -7.83 5.68 -3.61
N GLY A 100 -8.17 6.82 -2.99
CA GLY A 100 -7.19 7.74 -2.41
C GLY A 100 -6.34 7.08 -1.32
N ALA A 101 -6.97 6.30 -0.44
CA ALA A 101 -6.29 5.52 0.59
C ALA A 101 -5.38 4.44 -0.02
N GLY A 102 -5.81 3.78 -1.11
CA GLY A 102 -4.99 2.84 -1.88
C GLY A 102 -3.78 3.50 -2.53
N ALA A 103 -3.93 4.74 -3.00
CA ALA A 103 -2.83 5.54 -3.54
C ALA A 103 -1.81 5.94 -2.46
N MET A 104 -2.18 6.03 -1.19
CA MET A 104 -1.21 6.15 -0.09
C MET A 104 -0.40 4.87 0.01
N THR A 105 -1.06 3.76 0.28
CA THR A 105 -0.45 2.42 0.34
C THR A 105 -1.50 1.34 0.11
N TYR A 106 -1.11 0.25 -0.54
CA TYR A 106 -2.01 -0.88 -0.86
C TYR A 106 -2.63 -1.55 0.39
N ILE A 107 -2.13 -1.29 1.58
CA ILE A 107 -2.69 -1.80 2.84
C ILE A 107 -3.86 -0.93 3.32
N VAL A 108 -3.71 0.38 3.25
CA VAL A 108 -4.70 1.35 3.79
C VAL A 108 -5.98 1.37 2.95
N GLY A 109 -5.86 1.20 1.62
CA GLY A 109 -7.02 1.16 0.72
C GLY A 109 -8.10 0.17 1.16
N PRO A 110 -7.79 -1.14 1.27
CA PRO A 110 -8.79 -2.14 1.67
C PRO A 110 -9.27 -1.98 3.12
N VAL A 111 -8.43 -1.50 4.03
CA VAL A 111 -8.85 -1.21 5.43
C VAL A 111 -9.89 -0.10 5.44
N THR A 112 -9.58 1.01 4.77
CA THR A 112 -10.49 2.15 4.67
C THR A 112 -11.77 1.75 3.94
N GLY A 113 -11.65 1.12 2.77
CA GLY A 113 -12.80 0.71 1.97
C GLY A 113 -13.74 -0.23 2.71
N SER A 114 -13.21 -1.22 3.42
CA SER A 114 -14.01 -2.13 4.25
C SER A 114 -14.73 -1.39 5.38
N ALA A 115 -14.06 -0.43 6.02
CA ALA A 115 -14.62 0.33 7.13
C ALA A 115 -15.78 1.26 6.71
N ILE A 116 -15.70 1.83 5.49
CA ILE A 116 -16.70 2.77 4.97
C ILE A 116 -17.71 2.12 4.01
N GLY A 117 -17.66 0.79 3.83
CA GLY A 117 -18.62 0.05 3.01
C GLY A 117 -18.42 0.17 1.50
N ALA A 118 -17.18 0.30 1.04
CA ALA A 118 -16.86 0.29 -0.38
C ALA A 118 -17.14 -1.08 -1.01
N SER A 119 -17.47 -1.10 -2.31
CA SER A 119 -17.64 -2.34 -3.06
C SER A 119 -16.33 -3.12 -3.17
N SER A 120 -16.44 -4.44 -3.30
CA SER A 120 -15.27 -5.33 -3.47
C SER A 120 -14.41 -4.93 -4.67
N GLU A 121 -15.03 -4.43 -5.75
CA GLU A 121 -14.36 -3.93 -6.94
C GLU A 121 -13.47 -2.72 -6.62
N VAL A 122 -14.01 -1.73 -5.92
CA VAL A 122 -13.29 -0.52 -5.53
C VAL A 122 -12.15 -0.86 -4.55
N ILE A 123 -12.38 -1.79 -3.63
CA ILE A 123 -11.34 -2.30 -2.73
C ILE A 123 -10.20 -2.96 -3.52
N ALA A 124 -10.52 -3.84 -4.47
CA ALA A 124 -9.54 -4.49 -5.33
C ALA A 124 -8.75 -3.46 -6.17
N LEU A 125 -9.43 -2.47 -6.73
CA LEU A 125 -8.80 -1.39 -7.48
C LEU A 125 -7.83 -0.58 -6.59
N SER A 126 -8.20 -0.29 -5.35
CA SER A 126 -7.35 0.42 -4.40
C SER A 126 -6.05 -0.35 -4.08
N ILE A 127 -6.12 -1.68 -3.97
CA ILE A 127 -4.95 -2.55 -3.80
C ILE A 127 -4.06 -2.49 -5.05
N ALA A 128 -4.66 -2.61 -6.24
CA ALA A 128 -3.92 -2.58 -7.50
C ALA A 128 -3.16 -1.27 -7.69
N ILE A 129 -3.78 -0.12 -7.41
CA ILE A 129 -3.15 1.20 -7.48
C ILE A 129 -1.96 1.30 -6.53
N GLY A 130 -2.14 0.89 -5.28
CA GLY A 130 -1.05 0.91 -4.29
C GLY A 130 0.10 -0.03 -4.65
N LEU A 131 -0.21 -1.19 -5.26
CA LEU A 131 0.78 -2.15 -5.73
C LEU A 131 1.60 -1.59 -6.91
N ILE A 132 0.94 -0.99 -7.90
CA ILE A 132 1.60 -0.33 -9.04
C ILE A 132 2.55 0.75 -8.52
N LYS A 133 2.10 1.57 -7.57
CA LYS A 133 2.94 2.57 -6.91
C LYS A 133 4.16 1.93 -6.25
N ALA A 134 3.99 0.84 -5.48
CA ALA A 134 5.09 0.17 -4.80
C ALA A 134 6.13 -0.37 -5.80
N VAL A 135 5.69 -0.98 -6.89
CA VAL A 135 6.57 -1.46 -7.98
C VAL A 135 7.28 -0.29 -8.65
N PHE A 136 6.58 0.81 -8.91
CA PHE A 136 7.17 2.01 -9.50
C PHE A 136 8.31 2.57 -8.62
N PHE A 137 8.10 2.67 -7.31
CA PHE A 137 9.16 3.10 -6.39
C PHE A 137 10.29 2.10 -6.28
N MET A 138 9.98 0.79 -6.28
CA MET A 138 11.01 -0.26 -6.23
C MET A 138 11.96 -0.19 -7.42
N VAL A 139 11.42 -0.06 -8.63
CA VAL A 139 12.20 -0.03 -9.88
C VAL A 139 12.78 1.37 -10.15
N GLY A 140 12.00 2.40 -9.85
CA GLY A 140 12.36 3.79 -10.15
C GLY A 140 13.41 4.37 -9.20
N THR A 141 13.44 3.97 -7.92
CA THR A 141 14.35 4.55 -6.93
C THR A 141 15.82 4.48 -7.36
N PRO A 142 16.38 3.35 -7.80
CA PRO A 142 17.77 3.31 -8.27
C PRO A 142 18.06 4.25 -9.43
N ILE A 143 17.08 4.45 -10.32
CA ILE A 143 17.19 5.32 -11.49
C ILE A 143 17.19 6.79 -11.05
N PHE A 144 16.26 7.16 -10.18
CA PHE A 144 16.08 8.54 -9.73
C PHE A 144 16.99 8.94 -8.57
N ALA A 145 17.67 8.00 -7.92
CA ALA A 145 18.49 8.23 -6.74
C ALA A 145 19.54 9.34 -6.94
N LYS A 146 20.12 9.41 -8.13
CA LYS A 146 21.13 10.43 -8.49
C LYS A 146 20.51 11.83 -8.53
N PHE A 147 19.32 11.96 -9.11
CA PHE A 147 18.59 13.24 -9.19
C PHE A 147 18.06 13.70 -7.84
N MET A 148 17.66 12.76 -7.00
CA MET A 148 17.08 13.05 -5.68
C MET A 148 18.13 13.15 -4.57
N TYR A 149 19.42 13.07 -4.90
CA TYR A 149 20.53 13.13 -3.94
C TYR A 149 20.34 12.16 -2.75
N LEU A 150 19.91 10.92 -3.03
CA LEU A 150 19.74 9.86 -2.03
C LEU A 150 21.12 9.35 -1.55
N LYS A 151 21.84 10.17 -0.79
CA LYS A 151 23.20 9.87 -0.32
C LYS A 151 23.35 9.92 1.20
N SER A 152 22.29 10.26 1.91
CA SER A 152 22.32 10.43 3.37
C SER A 152 21.09 9.84 4.04
N PRO A 153 21.17 9.44 5.31
CA PRO A 153 20.02 9.01 6.10
C PRO A 153 18.85 9.98 6.07
N ARG A 154 19.13 11.29 6.13
CA ARG A 154 18.09 12.32 6.06
C ARG A 154 17.36 12.36 4.73
N SER A 155 18.10 12.23 3.61
CA SER A 155 17.47 12.20 2.28
C SER A 155 16.64 10.93 2.08
N ALA A 156 17.11 9.78 2.60
CA ALA A 156 16.36 8.53 2.57
C ALA A 156 15.06 8.63 3.38
N MET A 157 15.12 9.20 4.57
CA MET A 157 13.98 9.42 5.45
C MET A 157 12.90 10.34 4.82
N VAL A 158 13.32 11.45 4.21
CA VAL A 158 12.41 12.35 3.49
C VAL A 158 11.79 11.63 2.28
N PHE A 159 12.61 10.93 1.53
CA PHE A 159 12.14 10.16 0.37
C PHE A 159 11.17 9.06 0.78
N GLY A 160 11.49 8.26 1.80
CA GLY A 160 10.63 7.20 2.32
C GLY A 160 9.31 7.73 2.86
N GLY A 161 9.37 8.82 3.63
CA GLY A 161 8.17 9.50 4.14
C GLY A 161 7.25 9.98 3.02
N MET A 162 7.78 10.66 2.02
CA MET A 162 7.00 11.17 0.88
C MET A 162 6.53 10.07 -0.06
N ALA A 163 7.29 9.00 -0.23
CA ALA A 163 6.90 7.86 -1.05
C ALA A 163 5.67 7.14 -0.50
N GLY A 164 5.52 7.07 0.83
CA GLY A 164 4.38 6.45 1.50
C GLY A 164 4.19 4.97 1.15
N THR A 165 5.26 4.25 0.78
CA THR A 165 5.21 2.83 0.47
C THR A 165 6.45 2.14 1.04
N THR A 166 6.26 1.42 2.16
CA THR A 166 7.37 0.79 2.90
C THR A 166 8.13 -0.23 2.05
N SER A 167 7.41 -1.18 1.44
CA SER A 167 8.04 -2.26 0.66
C SER A 167 8.69 -1.76 -0.62
N GLY A 168 8.04 -0.83 -1.33
CA GLY A 168 8.60 -0.24 -2.55
C GLY A 168 9.84 0.59 -2.28
N THR A 169 9.79 1.42 -1.24
CA THR A 169 10.91 2.28 -0.84
C THR A 169 12.09 1.48 -0.31
N ALA A 170 11.86 0.52 0.59
CA ALA A 170 12.91 -0.32 1.14
C ALA A 170 13.64 -1.11 0.04
N ALA A 171 12.89 -1.73 -0.88
CA ALA A 171 13.48 -2.47 -2.00
C ALA A 171 14.21 -1.54 -2.97
N GLY A 172 13.68 -0.36 -3.24
CA GLY A 172 14.30 0.64 -4.09
C GLY A 172 15.60 1.21 -3.48
N LEU A 173 15.61 1.50 -2.19
CA LEU A 173 16.80 1.91 -1.45
C LEU A 173 17.85 0.80 -1.39
N ALA A 174 17.44 -0.46 -1.18
CA ALA A 174 18.34 -1.60 -1.21
C ALA A 174 19.07 -1.75 -2.57
N GLY A 175 18.36 -1.45 -3.67
CA GLY A 175 18.95 -1.42 -5.02
C GLY A 175 19.85 -0.20 -5.27
N THR A 176 19.82 0.80 -4.40
CA THR A 176 20.62 2.02 -4.52
C THR A 176 21.82 2.01 -3.57
N ASP A 177 21.55 1.92 -2.28
CA ASP A 177 22.52 1.80 -1.20
C ASP A 177 21.85 1.13 0.01
N VAL A 178 22.26 -0.11 0.31
CA VAL A 178 21.69 -0.91 1.40
C VAL A 178 21.74 -0.20 2.76
N ARG A 179 22.72 0.69 2.97
CA ARG A 179 22.87 1.45 4.21
C ARG A 179 21.77 2.47 4.44
N LEU A 180 20.99 2.80 3.41
CA LEU A 180 19.87 3.75 3.49
C LEU A 180 18.53 3.07 3.83
N VAL A 181 18.48 1.74 3.77
CA VAL A 181 17.22 0.97 4.01
C VAL A 181 16.62 1.17 5.40
N PRO A 182 17.40 1.29 6.50
CA PRO A 182 16.83 1.47 7.84
C PRO A 182 16.15 2.82 8.09
N TYR A 183 16.28 3.77 7.17
CA TYR A 183 15.76 5.15 7.30
C TYR A 183 14.63 5.39 6.32
#